data_8f7fac7bcb3920ac6f017fe396776c62
#
_entry.id   8f7fac7bcb3920ac6f017fe396776c62
#
_cell.length_a   1.000
_cell.length_b   1.000
_cell.length_c   1.000
_cell.angle_alpha   90.00
_cell.angle_beta   90.00
_cell.angle_gamma   90.00
#
_symmetry.space_group_name_H-M   'P 1'
#
loop_
_entity.id
_entity.type
_entity.pdbx_description
1 polymer ?
#
loop_
_entity_poly.entity_id
_entity_poly.type
_entity_poly.pdbx_seq_one_letter_code
_entity_poly.pdbx_strand_id
1 'polypeptide(L)'
;VVFNSNTFQNYLTSKVTEVLSEQFKTKITINHIRYYPFTGFALEQVYWGDQKNDTLFYVEDLKFNFGGFNSLESKLTLNDVVLEGAYCKMVTYPDHTFNLDVLFNILDPNDTIPDTLSPPFKLYFNRVACHNTRFRLIDSTRVFEPEGFDGFNQDYNNIELLARDFWIIKDSLHFDLKKLSCLERSGLELKQLAGVATICPQAMLFDELNMQTANSNIRNQFHMIYNGWGEMANFNYKVQLKGNLHNSTFGMKDLHYFAPLLREMKLDESFTISGEGKGTVNNLRLKNMNIKFGSKSVFKGSGSVKGLPSVNDMFLDIQSDDAETNANDIEHLVKMELPNEMDRLGQMGFKGRFTGFYTDFVAYGNLKTALGNGQSDLNMKLGDSLTIPSYSGNLTLNDFDIGQLINQPLVGKTSFSASVKGKGFNLKDIETSLESNIAYVEANGYRYKNTRILGDFKHKMFAGKLDMNDENAEVHFDGTIDLNKDIPLYKFKANIAYADLKALHFDTSNLVFSTKMDINF
;
A
#
# COMPACT_ATOMS: atom_id res chain seq x y z
N VAL A 1 -60.11 15.20 8.57
CA VAL A 1 -60.90 14.43 7.58
C VAL A 1 -60.59 14.94 6.16
N VAL A 2 -60.54 16.27 5.90
CA VAL A 2 -60.28 16.82 4.55
C VAL A 2 -58.91 16.46 4.01
N PHE A 3 -57.88 16.52 4.81
CA PHE A 3 -56.48 16.23 4.38
C PHE A 3 -56.21 14.76 3.99
N ASN A 4 -57.08 13.85 4.43
CA ASN A 4 -56.97 12.41 4.10
C ASN A 4 -57.90 11.97 2.97
N SER A 5 -58.59 12.91 2.32
CA SER A 5 -59.43 12.58 1.15
C SER A 5 -58.56 12.39 -0.11
N ASN A 6 -58.83 11.36 -0.88
CA ASN A 6 -58.11 11.09 -2.17
C ASN A 6 -58.18 12.33 -3.11
N THR A 7 -59.28 13.06 -3.09
CA THR A 7 -59.43 14.27 -3.89
C THR A 7 -58.45 15.38 -3.52
N PHE A 8 -58.24 15.60 -2.23
CA PHE A 8 -57.26 16.57 -1.73
C PHE A 8 -55.80 16.13 -2.04
N GLN A 9 -55.51 14.87 -1.79
CA GLN A 9 -54.16 14.31 -2.07
C GLN A 9 -53.83 14.38 -3.57
N ASN A 10 -54.78 14.04 -4.44
CA ASN A 10 -54.58 14.15 -5.91
C ASN A 10 -54.40 15.60 -6.35
N TYR A 11 -55.17 16.57 -5.79
CA TYR A 11 -54.99 17.97 -6.05
C TYR A 11 -53.61 18.46 -5.57
N LEU A 12 -53.19 18.08 -4.37
CA LEU A 12 -51.88 18.40 -3.83
C LEU A 12 -50.76 17.83 -4.71
N THR A 13 -50.86 16.56 -5.11
CA THR A 13 -49.91 15.92 -6.03
C THR A 13 -49.78 16.68 -7.33
N SER A 14 -50.90 17.04 -7.99
CA SER A 14 -50.90 17.79 -9.25
C SER A 14 -50.24 19.15 -9.10
N LYS A 15 -50.60 19.91 -8.05
CA LYS A 15 -50.05 21.25 -7.79
C LYS A 15 -48.57 21.24 -7.44
N VAL A 16 -48.13 20.33 -6.59
CA VAL A 16 -46.72 20.21 -6.24
C VAL A 16 -45.89 19.79 -7.45
N THR A 17 -46.36 18.82 -8.24
CA THR A 17 -45.70 18.40 -9.47
C THR A 17 -45.57 19.55 -10.49
N GLU A 18 -46.63 20.31 -10.72
CA GLU A 18 -46.66 21.47 -11.61
C GLU A 18 -45.63 22.53 -11.16
N VAL A 19 -45.70 22.97 -9.90
CA VAL A 19 -44.80 24.02 -9.35
C VAL A 19 -43.34 23.59 -9.41
N LEU A 20 -43.03 22.33 -9.01
CA LEU A 20 -41.67 21.83 -9.09
C LEU A 20 -41.18 21.74 -10.53
N SER A 21 -41.99 21.25 -11.47
CA SER A 21 -41.59 21.13 -12.87
C SER A 21 -41.34 22.49 -13.51
N GLU A 22 -42.15 23.52 -13.18
CA GLU A 22 -41.95 24.89 -13.64
C GLU A 22 -40.68 25.53 -13.04
N GLN A 23 -40.48 25.36 -11.75
CA GLN A 23 -39.33 25.94 -11.04
C GLN A 23 -38.01 25.33 -11.49
N PHE A 24 -37.94 24.01 -11.62
CA PHE A 24 -36.75 23.30 -12.05
C PHE A 24 -36.60 23.25 -13.59
N LYS A 25 -37.60 23.65 -14.35
CA LYS A 25 -37.62 23.60 -15.82
C LYS A 25 -37.26 22.21 -16.38
N THR A 26 -37.65 21.20 -15.66
CA THR A 26 -37.41 19.77 -15.98
C THR A 26 -38.69 18.98 -15.70
N LYS A 27 -38.76 17.77 -16.28
CA LYS A 27 -39.92 16.92 -16.04
C LYS A 27 -39.80 16.29 -14.63
N ILE A 28 -40.74 16.67 -13.77
CA ILE A 28 -40.93 16.04 -12.46
C ILE A 28 -42.30 15.38 -12.45
N THR A 29 -42.38 14.16 -11.97
CA THR A 29 -43.66 13.46 -11.75
C THR A 29 -43.68 12.82 -10.38
N ILE A 30 -44.80 12.91 -9.71
CA ILE A 30 -45.06 12.26 -8.43
C ILE A 30 -46.38 11.51 -8.61
N ASN A 31 -46.36 10.20 -8.39
CA ASN A 31 -47.56 9.40 -8.56
C ASN A 31 -48.60 9.69 -7.49
N HIS A 32 -48.13 9.76 -6.23
CA HIS A 32 -49.04 10.01 -5.12
C HIS A 32 -48.33 10.71 -3.94
N ILE A 33 -49.01 11.67 -3.31
CA ILE A 33 -48.55 12.32 -2.08
C ILE A 33 -49.52 11.96 -0.98
N ARG A 34 -49.04 11.30 0.07
CA ARG A 34 -49.81 11.00 1.29
C ARG A 34 -49.34 11.87 2.45
N TYR A 35 -50.30 12.47 3.11
CA TYR A 35 -50.05 13.17 4.36
C TYR A 35 -50.49 12.32 5.54
N TYR A 36 -49.60 12.15 6.49
CA TYR A 36 -49.88 11.45 7.75
C TYR A 36 -49.82 12.45 8.88
N PRO A 37 -50.96 12.73 9.56
CA PRO A 37 -50.96 13.61 10.71
C PRO A 37 -49.94 13.12 11.76
N PHE A 38 -49.08 14.04 12.23
CA PHE A 38 -48.03 13.83 13.23
C PHE A 38 -46.80 13.01 12.77
N THR A 39 -46.82 12.34 11.61
CA THR A 39 -45.72 11.50 11.16
C THR A 39 -45.07 11.98 9.83
N GLY A 40 -45.70 12.93 9.12
CA GLY A 40 -45.08 13.59 7.95
C GLY A 40 -45.72 13.27 6.62
N PHE A 41 -44.89 13.18 5.60
CA PHE A 41 -45.30 12.97 4.20
C PHE A 41 -44.66 11.70 3.65
N ALA A 42 -45.38 11.05 2.73
CA ALA A 42 -44.84 10.02 1.86
C ALA A 42 -45.16 10.37 0.40
N LEU A 43 -44.14 10.35 -0.44
CA LEU A 43 -44.23 10.55 -1.89
C LEU A 43 -43.92 9.22 -2.57
N GLU A 44 -44.81 8.76 -3.44
CA GLU A 44 -44.67 7.50 -4.14
C GLU A 44 -44.28 7.73 -5.59
N GLN A 45 -43.32 6.96 -6.08
CA GLN A 45 -42.84 6.95 -7.45
C GLN A 45 -42.49 8.36 -7.94
N VAL A 46 -41.58 9.03 -7.21
CA VAL A 46 -41.07 10.33 -7.61
C VAL A 46 -40.04 10.14 -8.72
N TYR A 47 -40.27 10.75 -9.85
CA TYR A 47 -39.34 10.80 -10.98
C TYR A 47 -38.94 12.26 -11.21
N TRP A 48 -37.65 12.47 -11.39
CA TRP A 48 -37.08 13.73 -11.80
C TRP A 48 -36.13 13.51 -12.97
N GLY A 49 -36.50 14.07 -14.12
CA GLY A 49 -35.69 14.07 -15.34
C GLY A 49 -34.73 15.25 -15.37
N ASP A 50 -33.63 15.09 -16.07
CA ASP A 50 -32.71 16.17 -16.36
C ASP A 50 -33.16 16.98 -17.62
N GLN A 51 -32.33 17.95 -18.05
CA GLN A 51 -32.63 18.81 -19.22
C GLN A 51 -32.63 18.06 -20.55
N LYS A 52 -32.04 16.87 -20.62
CA LYS A 52 -32.01 15.98 -21.80
C LYS A 52 -33.07 14.88 -21.74
N ASN A 53 -33.99 14.97 -20.77
CA ASN A 53 -35.04 13.98 -20.47
C ASN A 53 -34.50 12.62 -20.08
N ASP A 54 -33.25 12.54 -19.57
CA ASP A 54 -32.74 11.34 -18.92
C ASP A 54 -33.08 11.38 -17.42
N THR A 55 -33.03 10.21 -16.76
CA THR A 55 -33.33 10.11 -15.34
C THR A 55 -32.22 10.76 -14.52
N LEU A 56 -32.51 11.82 -13.79
CA LEU A 56 -31.62 12.38 -12.78
C LEU A 56 -31.81 11.67 -11.44
N PHE A 57 -33.08 11.55 -11.02
CA PHE A 57 -33.44 10.94 -9.76
C PHE A 57 -34.77 10.20 -9.87
N TYR A 58 -34.84 9.03 -9.24
CA TYR A 58 -36.08 8.27 -9.07
C TYR A 58 -36.11 7.71 -7.65
N VAL A 59 -37.28 7.58 -7.05
CA VAL A 59 -37.46 6.88 -5.80
C VAL A 59 -38.85 6.23 -5.77
N GLU A 60 -38.90 4.98 -5.30
CA GLU A 60 -40.16 4.26 -5.16
C GLU A 60 -41.01 4.86 -4.02
N ASP A 61 -40.39 5.03 -2.85
CA ASP A 61 -41.00 5.65 -1.66
C ASP A 61 -40.02 6.66 -1.02
N LEU A 62 -40.45 7.92 -0.90
CA LEU A 62 -39.76 8.96 -0.15
C LEU A 62 -40.62 9.37 1.05
N LYS A 63 -40.16 9.08 2.26
CA LYS A 63 -40.84 9.46 3.50
C LYS A 63 -40.03 10.51 4.24
N PHE A 64 -40.70 11.54 4.73
CA PHE A 64 -40.02 12.55 5.54
C PHE A 64 -40.95 13.25 6.53
N ASN A 65 -40.36 13.71 7.63
CA ASN A 65 -41.03 14.51 8.66
C ASN A 65 -40.48 15.94 8.62
N PHE A 66 -41.37 16.90 8.60
CA PHE A 66 -40.97 18.31 8.67
C PHE A 66 -40.64 18.68 10.12
N GLY A 67 -39.40 19.11 10.38
CA GLY A 67 -38.94 19.51 11.72
C GLY A 67 -39.13 20.99 12.01
N GLY A 68 -39.16 21.84 10.98
CA GLY A 68 -39.38 23.26 11.11
C GLY A 68 -38.52 24.11 10.18
N PHE A 69 -38.86 25.38 10.10
CA PHE A 69 -38.08 26.40 9.42
C PHE A 69 -37.75 27.54 10.38
N ASN A 70 -36.44 27.84 10.50
CA ASN A 70 -35.97 29.01 11.24
C ASN A 70 -35.52 30.10 10.26
N SER A 71 -36.34 31.16 10.14
CA SER A 71 -36.08 32.23 9.21
C SER A 71 -34.85 33.08 9.56
N LEU A 72 -34.53 33.22 10.85
CA LEU A 72 -33.37 34.00 11.32
C LEU A 72 -32.04 33.32 10.94
N GLU A 73 -32.02 32.01 10.90
CA GLU A 73 -30.83 31.20 10.53
C GLU A 73 -30.89 30.73 9.09
N SER A 74 -31.95 31.02 8.32
CA SER A 74 -32.25 30.42 7.01
C SER A 74 -32.13 28.91 7.00
N LYS A 75 -32.66 28.25 8.06
CA LYS A 75 -32.50 26.82 8.30
C LYS A 75 -33.81 26.06 8.14
N LEU A 76 -33.82 25.10 7.21
CA LEU A 76 -34.87 24.10 7.06
C LEU A 76 -34.42 22.79 7.74
N THR A 77 -35.24 22.26 8.63
CA THR A 77 -34.97 20.97 9.30
C THR A 77 -35.99 19.92 8.87
N LEU A 78 -35.49 18.76 8.43
CA LEU A 78 -36.24 17.53 8.23
C LEU A 78 -35.78 16.51 9.27
N ASN A 79 -36.72 15.92 10.01
CA ASN A 79 -36.36 15.04 11.12
C ASN A 79 -35.93 13.66 10.66
N ASP A 80 -36.77 13.03 9.86
CA ASP A 80 -36.52 11.69 9.30
C ASP A 80 -36.72 11.74 7.80
N VAL A 81 -35.72 11.32 7.05
CA VAL A 81 -35.82 11.12 5.60
C VAL A 81 -35.46 9.68 5.28
N VAL A 82 -36.39 8.97 4.66
CA VAL A 82 -36.21 7.57 4.25
C VAL A 82 -36.49 7.43 2.77
N LEU A 83 -35.53 6.88 2.06
CA LEU A 83 -35.62 6.57 0.63
C LEU A 83 -35.62 5.05 0.44
N GLU A 84 -36.62 4.53 -0.23
CA GLU A 84 -36.74 3.11 -0.62
C GLU A 84 -36.68 2.98 -2.14
N GLY A 85 -35.80 2.12 -2.66
CA GLY A 85 -35.67 1.88 -4.09
C GLY A 85 -35.26 3.12 -4.89
N ALA A 86 -34.37 3.93 -4.32
CA ALA A 86 -33.93 5.16 -4.99
C ALA A 86 -32.88 4.86 -6.08
N TYR A 87 -32.90 5.68 -7.11
CA TYR A 87 -31.91 5.71 -8.19
C TYR A 87 -31.48 7.16 -8.43
N CYS A 88 -30.17 7.41 -8.34
CA CYS A 88 -29.59 8.71 -8.65
C CYS A 88 -28.53 8.56 -9.75
N LYS A 89 -28.61 9.38 -10.79
CA LYS A 89 -27.71 9.34 -11.95
C LYS A 89 -27.12 10.72 -12.21
N MET A 90 -25.83 10.85 -12.01
CA MET A 90 -25.05 12.05 -12.33
C MET A 90 -24.33 11.83 -13.66
N VAL A 91 -24.48 12.75 -14.62
CA VAL A 91 -23.90 12.61 -15.97
C VAL A 91 -23.24 13.90 -16.40
N THR A 92 -21.96 13.81 -16.77
CA THR A 92 -21.30 14.80 -17.63
C THR A 92 -21.48 14.35 -19.08
N TYR A 93 -22.18 15.15 -19.87
CA TYR A 93 -22.47 14.85 -21.27
C TYR A 93 -21.30 15.16 -22.19
N PRO A 94 -21.28 14.66 -23.45
CA PRO A 94 -20.22 14.94 -24.42
C PRO A 94 -20.02 16.43 -24.73
N ASP A 95 -21.03 17.26 -24.54
CA ASP A 95 -20.97 18.71 -24.65
C ASP A 95 -20.44 19.42 -23.39
N HIS A 96 -19.91 18.64 -22.43
CA HIS A 96 -19.39 19.08 -21.13
C HIS A 96 -20.45 19.70 -20.20
N THR A 97 -21.74 19.58 -20.48
CA THR A 97 -22.79 19.97 -19.55
C THR A 97 -22.96 18.89 -18.46
N PHE A 98 -23.23 19.33 -17.24
CA PHE A 98 -23.48 18.43 -16.12
C PHE A 98 -24.97 18.42 -15.78
N ASN A 99 -25.58 17.26 -15.64
CA ASN A 99 -27.02 17.17 -15.45
C ASN A 99 -27.55 17.76 -14.13
N LEU A 100 -26.67 18.05 -13.15
CA LEU A 100 -27.01 18.77 -11.92
C LEU A 100 -26.86 20.30 -12.03
N ASP A 101 -26.35 20.84 -13.13
CA ASP A 101 -26.16 22.31 -13.28
C ASP A 101 -27.45 23.11 -13.04
N VAL A 102 -28.62 22.56 -13.40
CA VAL A 102 -29.92 23.20 -13.09
C VAL A 102 -30.14 23.34 -11.60
N LEU A 103 -29.83 22.27 -10.83
CA LEU A 103 -30.01 22.31 -9.39
C LEU A 103 -29.08 23.34 -8.75
N PHE A 104 -27.81 23.34 -9.15
CA PHE A 104 -26.84 24.34 -8.66
C PHE A 104 -27.22 25.77 -9.02
N ASN A 105 -27.67 26.01 -10.25
CA ASN A 105 -28.12 27.33 -10.70
C ASN A 105 -29.35 27.85 -9.95
N ILE A 106 -30.19 26.96 -9.41
CA ILE A 106 -31.36 27.35 -8.60
C ILE A 106 -30.96 27.60 -7.15
N LEU A 107 -30.04 26.78 -6.62
CA LEU A 107 -29.57 26.89 -5.23
C LEU A 107 -28.59 28.06 -5.03
N ASP A 108 -27.86 28.44 -6.07
CA ASP A 108 -26.95 29.59 -6.10
C ASP A 108 -27.16 30.34 -7.45
N PRO A 109 -28.26 31.07 -7.60
CA PRO A 109 -28.44 31.91 -8.78
C PRO A 109 -27.27 32.90 -8.82
N ASN A 110 -26.63 33.02 -9.99
CA ASN A 110 -25.54 33.96 -10.27
C ASN A 110 -26.00 35.44 -10.10
N ASP A 111 -26.39 35.79 -8.89
CA ASP A 111 -26.65 37.17 -8.55
C ASP A 111 -25.31 37.87 -8.32
N THR A 112 -25.05 38.82 -9.22
CA THR A 112 -23.83 39.61 -9.33
C THR A 112 -23.55 40.53 -8.13
N ILE A 113 -24.33 40.44 -7.07
CA ILE A 113 -24.12 41.15 -5.81
C ILE A 113 -24.13 40.11 -4.68
N PRO A 114 -22.98 39.80 -4.06
CA PRO A 114 -23.00 38.98 -2.85
C PRO A 114 -23.82 39.71 -1.79
N ASP A 115 -25.00 39.20 -1.45
CA ASP A 115 -25.72 39.66 -0.27
C ASP A 115 -24.97 39.16 0.96
N THR A 116 -23.97 39.95 1.38
CA THR A 116 -23.12 39.66 2.53
C THR A 116 -23.86 39.76 3.86
N LEU A 117 -25.14 40.12 3.85
CA LEU A 117 -25.96 40.36 5.04
C LEU A 117 -26.92 39.21 5.37
N SER A 118 -27.27 38.37 4.38
CA SER A 118 -28.18 37.24 4.61
C SER A 118 -27.41 35.93 4.96
N PRO A 119 -27.77 35.19 6.01
CA PRO A 119 -27.15 33.92 6.32
C PRO A 119 -27.42 32.92 5.18
N PRO A 120 -26.44 32.07 4.81
CA PRO A 120 -26.63 31.06 3.77
C PRO A 120 -27.75 30.09 4.16
N PHE A 121 -28.51 29.65 3.14
CA PHE A 121 -29.52 28.60 3.37
C PHE A 121 -28.88 27.31 3.90
N LYS A 122 -29.48 26.75 4.97
CA LYS A 122 -29.01 25.54 5.63
C LYS A 122 -30.12 24.49 5.56
N LEU A 123 -29.80 23.35 4.98
CA LEU A 123 -30.68 22.19 5.00
C LEU A 123 -30.12 21.17 6.01
N TYR A 124 -30.94 20.82 6.98
CA TYR A 124 -30.55 19.95 8.08
C TYR A 124 -31.47 18.73 8.17
N PHE A 125 -30.88 17.54 8.35
CA PHE A 125 -31.59 16.29 8.52
C PHE A 125 -31.11 15.61 9.81
N ASN A 126 -32.03 15.33 10.73
CA ASN A 126 -31.67 14.61 11.94
C ASN A 126 -31.26 13.16 11.62
N ARG A 127 -31.97 12.54 10.66
CA ARG A 127 -31.69 11.19 10.20
C ARG A 127 -32.01 11.06 8.70
N VAL A 128 -31.10 10.41 7.98
CA VAL A 128 -31.29 10.00 6.59
C VAL A 128 -31.04 8.50 6.49
N ALA A 129 -31.97 7.78 5.89
CA ALA A 129 -31.81 6.36 5.57
C ALA A 129 -32.12 6.11 4.10
N CYS A 130 -31.30 5.30 3.46
CA CYS A 130 -31.53 4.81 2.10
C CYS A 130 -31.49 3.30 2.10
N HIS A 131 -32.46 2.68 1.45
CA HIS A 131 -32.57 1.23 1.30
C HIS A 131 -32.70 0.87 -0.16
N ASN A 132 -32.01 -0.20 -0.57
CA ASN A 132 -32.03 -0.70 -1.93
C ASN A 132 -31.80 0.42 -2.98
N THR A 133 -30.83 1.27 -2.72
CA THR A 133 -30.54 2.46 -3.56
C THR A 133 -29.45 2.13 -4.57
N ARG A 134 -29.54 2.74 -5.75
CA ARG A 134 -28.50 2.72 -6.78
C ARG A 134 -28.00 4.12 -7.08
N PHE A 135 -26.69 4.29 -7.20
CA PHE A 135 -26.06 5.53 -7.61
C PHE A 135 -25.14 5.32 -8.79
N ARG A 136 -25.23 6.19 -9.80
CA ARG A 136 -24.33 6.19 -10.96
C ARG A 136 -23.69 7.55 -11.18
N LEU A 137 -22.39 7.54 -11.44
CA LEU A 137 -21.65 8.70 -11.95
C LEU A 137 -21.08 8.31 -13.32
N ILE A 138 -21.36 9.13 -14.35
CA ILE A 138 -20.94 8.87 -15.73
C ILE A 138 -20.30 10.13 -16.30
N ASP A 139 -19.07 10.04 -16.77
CA ASP A 139 -18.41 11.08 -17.57
C ASP A 139 -18.32 10.60 -19.03
N SER A 140 -19.28 11.02 -19.85
CA SER A 140 -19.37 10.64 -21.28
C SER A 140 -18.29 11.32 -22.14
N THR A 141 -17.47 12.23 -21.59
CA THR A 141 -16.35 12.85 -22.30
C THR A 141 -15.09 11.98 -22.27
N ARG A 142 -15.11 10.89 -21.47
CA ARG A 142 -13.97 10.00 -21.25
C ARG A 142 -14.24 8.60 -21.78
N VAL A 143 -13.14 7.90 -22.08
CA VAL A 143 -13.21 6.49 -22.47
C VAL A 143 -13.55 5.67 -21.24
N PHE A 144 -14.53 4.81 -21.36
CA PHE A 144 -14.95 3.89 -20.32
C PHE A 144 -13.89 2.78 -20.12
N GLU A 145 -13.48 2.55 -18.87
CA GLU A 145 -12.59 1.45 -18.50
C GLU A 145 -13.42 0.25 -18.01
N PRO A 146 -13.44 -0.86 -18.76
CA PRO A 146 -14.28 -2.01 -18.41
C PRO A 146 -13.74 -2.79 -17.20
N GLU A 147 -12.44 -2.79 -16.98
CA GLU A 147 -11.79 -3.54 -15.91
C GLU A 147 -11.39 -2.65 -14.73
N GLY A 148 -11.67 -3.12 -13.52
CA GLY A 148 -11.32 -2.41 -12.30
C GLY A 148 -12.25 -1.23 -11.98
N PHE A 149 -11.81 -0.40 -11.05
CA PHE A 149 -12.51 0.80 -10.60
C PHE A 149 -12.26 1.96 -11.57
N ASP A 150 -13.31 2.44 -12.19
CA ASP A 150 -13.29 3.63 -13.03
C ASP A 150 -13.84 4.83 -12.24
N GLY A 151 -12.96 5.74 -11.83
CA GLY A 151 -13.32 6.91 -11.04
C GLY A 151 -14.26 7.89 -11.75
N PHE A 152 -14.42 7.79 -13.09
CA PHE A 152 -15.27 8.63 -13.90
C PHE A 152 -16.58 7.95 -14.32
N ASN A 153 -16.63 6.61 -14.19
CA ASN A 153 -17.81 5.81 -14.56
C ASN A 153 -18.11 4.81 -13.44
N GLN A 154 -18.67 5.31 -12.36
CA GLN A 154 -19.00 4.56 -11.16
C GLN A 154 -20.45 4.07 -11.19
N ASP A 155 -20.71 2.88 -10.66
CA ASP A 155 -22.05 2.33 -10.51
C ASP A 155 -22.14 1.52 -9.20
N TYR A 156 -22.77 2.10 -8.22
CA TYR A 156 -22.97 1.51 -6.89
C TYR A 156 -24.39 0.97 -6.77
N ASN A 157 -24.50 -0.31 -6.47
CA ASN A 157 -25.75 -1.02 -6.32
C ASN A 157 -25.96 -1.47 -4.87
N ASN A 158 -27.20 -1.75 -4.50
CA ASN A 158 -27.60 -2.25 -3.18
C ASN A 158 -27.07 -1.33 -2.05
N ILE A 159 -27.19 -0.03 -2.25
CA ILE A 159 -26.76 0.94 -1.25
C ILE A 159 -27.73 0.88 -0.06
N GLU A 160 -27.18 0.56 1.12
CA GLU A 160 -27.83 0.70 2.41
C GLU A 160 -27.09 1.80 3.18
N LEU A 161 -27.78 2.90 3.49
CA LEU A 161 -27.20 4.05 4.16
C LEU A 161 -28.02 4.43 5.40
N LEU A 162 -27.32 4.76 6.46
CA LEU A 162 -27.87 5.41 7.65
C LEU A 162 -26.90 6.51 8.09
N ALA A 163 -27.35 7.76 8.01
CA ALA A 163 -26.63 8.93 8.49
C ALA A 163 -27.47 9.71 9.51
N ARG A 164 -26.80 10.42 10.40
CA ARG A 164 -27.39 11.36 11.36
C ARG A 164 -26.70 12.71 11.27
N ASP A 165 -27.32 13.72 11.83
CA ASP A 165 -26.77 15.08 11.88
C ASP A 165 -26.26 15.53 10.53
N PHE A 166 -27.03 15.19 9.48
CA PHE A 166 -26.68 15.49 8.10
C PHE A 166 -27.08 16.93 7.78
N TRP A 167 -26.14 17.72 7.28
CA TRP A 167 -26.46 19.08 6.84
C TRP A 167 -25.77 19.44 5.53
N ILE A 168 -26.44 20.31 4.79
CA ILE A 168 -25.97 20.92 3.56
C ILE A 168 -25.95 22.43 3.78
N ILE A 169 -24.78 23.04 3.61
CA ILE A 169 -24.59 24.48 3.65
C ILE A 169 -23.77 24.86 2.42
N LYS A 170 -24.36 25.63 1.50
CA LYS A 170 -23.75 25.91 0.20
C LYS A 170 -23.37 24.62 -0.52
N ASP A 171 -22.08 24.46 -0.80
CA ASP A 171 -21.43 23.34 -1.48
C ASP A 171 -20.80 22.29 -0.54
N SER A 172 -21.11 22.40 0.75
CA SER A 172 -20.50 21.55 1.79
C SER A 172 -21.54 20.65 2.43
N LEU A 173 -21.16 19.38 2.59
CA LEU A 173 -21.92 18.32 3.26
C LEU A 173 -21.20 17.92 4.53
N HIS A 174 -21.94 17.69 5.60
CA HIS A 174 -21.42 17.08 6.82
C HIS A 174 -22.44 16.09 7.37
N PHE A 175 -21.97 14.96 7.86
CA PHE A 175 -22.85 13.96 8.43
C PHE A 175 -22.07 12.95 9.31
N ASP A 176 -22.77 12.43 10.29
CA ASP A 176 -22.34 11.28 11.08
C ASP A 176 -22.89 10.01 10.41
N LEU A 177 -22.03 9.35 9.63
CA LEU A 177 -22.34 8.13 8.90
C LEU A 177 -22.31 6.93 9.86
N LYS A 178 -23.45 6.36 10.15
CA LYS A 178 -23.57 5.18 11.03
C LYS A 178 -23.38 3.88 10.26
N LYS A 179 -23.78 3.87 9.00
CA LYS A 179 -23.62 2.73 8.10
C LYS A 179 -23.72 3.19 6.65
N LEU A 180 -22.82 2.70 5.82
CA LEU A 180 -22.96 2.63 4.37
C LEU A 180 -22.42 1.30 3.90
N SER A 181 -23.20 0.57 3.12
CA SER A 181 -22.76 -0.62 2.40
C SER A 181 -23.24 -0.57 0.97
N CYS A 182 -22.47 -1.10 0.03
CA CYS A 182 -22.79 -1.14 -1.40
C CYS A 182 -21.90 -2.11 -2.15
N LEU A 183 -22.29 -2.42 -3.39
CA LEU A 183 -21.51 -3.17 -4.35
C LEU A 183 -21.19 -2.26 -5.53
N GLU A 184 -19.90 -2.00 -5.76
CA GLU A 184 -19.43 -1.23 -6.91
C GLU A 184 -19.31 -2.14 -8.15
N ARG A 185 -19.49 -1.58 -9.35
CA ARG A 185 -19.48 -2.26 -10.66
C ARG A 185 -18.27 -3.19 -10.88
N SER A 186 -17.08 -2.79 -10.42
CA SER A 186 -15.85 -3.59 -10.52
C SER A 186 -15.89 -4.88 -9.69
N GLY A 187 -16.90 -5.03 -8.81
CA GLY A 187 -17.02 -6.11 -7.83
C GLY A 187 -16.47 -5.78 -6.46
N LEU A 188 -15.98 -4.54 -6.24
CA LEU A 188 -15.59 -4.09 -4.91
C LEU A 188 -16.82 -3.99 -4.01
N GLU A 189 -16.87 -4.83 -2.98
CA GLU A 189 -17.91 -4.84 -1.97
C GLU A 189 -17.48 -4.01 -0.76
N LEU A 190 -18.18 -2.90 -0.52
CA LEU A 190 -18.10 -2.15 0.72
C LEU A 190 -19.12 -2.72 1.71
N LYS A 191 -18.65 -3.49 2.68
CA LYS A 191 -19.51 -4.12 3.69
C LYS A 191 -19.99 -3.13 4.74
N GLN A 192 -19.11 -2.18 5.09
CA GLN A 192 -19.41 -1.12 6.05
C GLN A 192 -18.50 0.08 5.83
N LEU A 193 -19.07 1.27 5.86
CA LEU A 193 -18.37 2.53 6.08
C LEU A 193 -19.14 3.29 7.16
N ALA A 194 -18.43 3.71 8.20
CA ALA A 194 -18.95 4.54 9.28
C ALA A 194 -17.89 5.58 9.68
N GLY A 195 -18.33 6.69 10.27
CA GLY A 195 -17.46 7.79 10.70
C GLY A 195 -18.10 9.15 10.49
N VAL A 196 -17.45 10.19 10.96
CA VAL A 196 -17.87 11.57 10.74
C VAL A 196 -17.27 12.07 9.44
N ALA A 197 -18.12 12.44 8.50
CA ALA A 197 -17.72 12.88 7.17
C ALA A 197 -17.99 14.37 6.95
N THR A 198 -17.02 15.05 6.33
CA THR A 198 -17.19 16.38 5.76
C THR A 198 -16.70 16.36 4.31
N ILE A 199 -17.55 16.77 3.39
CA ILE A 199 -17.27 16.79 1.95
C ILE A 199 -17.50 18.21 1.46
N CYS A 200 -16.48 18.82 0.87
CA CYS A 200 -16.54 20.15 0.29
C CYS A 200 -15.66 20.23 -0.96
N PRO A 201 -15.71 21.32 -1.75
CA PRO A 201 -14.90 21.46 -2.96
C PRO A 201 -13.38 21.38 -2.75
N GLN A 202 -12.90 21.51 -1.50
CA GLN A 202 -11.48 21.50 -1.17
C GLN A 202 -11.04 20.27 -0.40
N ALA A 203 -11.99 19.45 0.11
CA ALA A 203 -11.65 18.29 0.92
C ALA A 203 -12.77 17.26 1.02
N MET A 204 -12.36 16.00 1.20
CA MET A 204 -13.17 14.94 1.78
C MET A 204 -12.47 14.44 3.05
N LEU A 205 -13.10 14.64 4.18
CA LEU A 205 -12.56 14.33 5.50
C LEU A 205 -13.41 13.21 6.13
N PHE A 206 -12.76 12.14 6.57
CA PHE A 206 -13.38 11.08 7.35
C PHE A 206 -12.63 10.95 8.67
N ASP A 207 -13.27 11.33 9.75
CA ASP A 207 -12.83 11.12 11.12
C ASP A 207 -13.60 9.95 11.74
N GLU A 208 -13.01 9.30 12.76
CA GLU A 208 -13.58 8.08 13.38
C GLU A 208 -13.92 6.99 12.35
N LEU A 209 -13.13 6.95 11.27
CA LEU A 209 -13.35 6.04 10.14
C LEU A 209 -13.34 4.59 10.60
N ASN A 210 -14.35 3.83 10.17
CA ASN A 210 -14.38 2.38 10.17
C ASN A 210 -14.89 1.91 8.80
N MET A 211 -13.97 1.50 7.93
CA MET A 211 -14.28 1.00 6.58
C MET A 211 -13.93 -0.48 6.49
N GLN A 212 -14.89 -1.30 6.10
CA GLN A 212 -14.72 -2.74 5.91
C GLN A 212 -15.10 -3.15 4.49
N THR A 213 -14.21 -3.87 3.86
CA THR A 213 -14.44 -4.56 2.59
C THR A 213 -14.40 -6.08 2.79
N ALA A 214 -14.27 -6.85 1.72
CA ALA A 214 -14.05 -8.29 1.81
C ALA A 214 -12.68 -8.65 2.43
N ASN A 215 -11.63 -7.84 2.20
CA ASN A 215 -10.25 -8.16 2.56
C ASN A 215 -9.60 -7.12 3.48
N SER A 216 -10.20 -5.93 3.63
CA SER A 216 -9.61 -4.82 4.40
C SER A 216 -10.52 -4.34 5.52
N ASN A 217 -9.90 -3.78 6.56
CA ASN A 217 -10.57 -3.09 7.65
C ASN A 217 -9.72 -1.87 8.05
N ILE A 218 -10.10 -0.69 7.56
CA ILE A 218 -9.37 0.57 7.73
C ILE A 218 -10.03 1.39 8.83
N ARG A 219 -9.24 1.86 9.79
CA ARG A 219 -9.75 2.53 10.99
C ARG A 219 -8.98 3.80 11.31
N ASN A 220 -9.69 4.74 11.92
CA ASN A 220 -9.32 5.98 12.58
C ASN A 220 -9.52 7.21 11.69
N GLN A 221 -8.62 7.60 10.81
CA GLN A 221 -8.74 8.85 10.07
C GLN A 221 -8.21 8.73 8.64
N PHE A 222 -8.97 9.28 7.70
CA PHE A 222 -8.52 9.41 6.32
C PHE A 222 -9.06 10.70 5.69
N HIS A 223 -8.17 11.56 5.22
CA HIS A 223 -8.50 12.84 4.60
C HIS A 223 -7.93 12.92 3.20
N MET A 224 -8.70 13.46 2.27
CA MET A 224 -8.29 13.87 0.93
C MET A 224 -8.45 15.38 0.82
N ILE A 225 -7.39 16.08 0.45
CA ILE A 225 -7.35 17.54 0.35
C ILE A 225 -6.92 17.90 -1.07
N TYR A 226 -7.66 18.80 -1.71
CA TYR A 226 -7.48 19.20 -3.11
C TYR A 226 -7.94 20.65 -3.35
N ASN A 227 -7.63 21.26 -4.52
CA ASN A 227 -8.03 22.62 -4.88
C ASN A 227 -9.19 22.62 -5.87
N GLY A 228 -10.28 21.94 -5.50
CA GLY A 228 -11.46 21.79 -6.33
C GLY A 228 -11.59 20.43 -7.00
N TRP A 229 -12.82 20.09 -7.37
CA TRP A 229 -13.18 18.78 -7.94
C TRP A 229 -12.38 18.40 -9.20
N GLY A 230 -11.91 19.38 -9.97
CA GLY A 230 -11.10 19.14 -11.16
C GLY A 230 -9.77 18.43 -10.88
N GLU A 231 -9.22 18.54 -9.66
CA GLU A 231 -7.99 17.83 -9.30
C GLU A 231 -8.18 16.32 -9.15
N MET A 232 -9.42 15.84 -8.96
CA MET A 232 -9.75 14.42 -8.94
C MET A 232 -9.38 13.70 -10.25
N ALA A 233 -9.37 14.44 -11.37
CA ALA A 233 -8.92 13.92 -12.67
C ALA A 233 -7.42 13.52 -12.67
N ASN A 234 -6.63 14.10 -11.77
CA ASN A 234 -5.22 13.81 -11.58
C ASN A 234 -4.94 13.33 -10.15
N PHE A 235 -5.78 12.45 -9.63
CA PHE A 235 -5.80 11.99 -8.25
C PHE A 235 -4.42 11.64 -7.70
N ASN A 236 -3.68 10.81 -8.43
CA ASN A 236 -2.38 10.29 -7.99
C ASN A 236 -1.32 11.37 -7.76
N TYR A 237 -1.46 12.54 -8.40
CA TYR A 237 -0.46 13.62 -8.39
C TYR A 237 -0.93 14.87 -7.65
N LYS A 238 -2.24 15.12 -7.58
CA LYS A 238 -2.82 16.37 -7.07
C LYS A 238 -3.49 16.24 -5.72
N VAL A 239 -4.21 15.13 -5.47
CA VAL A 239 -4.93 14.95 -4.23
C VAL A 239 -3.96 14.59 -3.10
N GLN A 240 -3.94 15.44 -2.07
CA GLN A 240 -3.14 15.23 -0.87
C GLN A 240 -3.89 14.30 0.07
N LEU A 241 -3.32 13.15 0.33
CA LEU A 241 -3.80 12.18 1.28
C LEU A 241 -3.19 12.45 2.66
N LYS A 242 -3.98 12.32 3.70
CA LYS A 242 -3.53 12.30 5.09
C LYS A 242 -4.27 11.18 5.81
N GLY A 243 -3.54 10.17 6.24
CA GLY A 243 -4.05 9.04 7.01
C GLY A 243 -3.37 8.97 8.37
N ASN A 244 -4.16 8.65 9.38
CA ASN A 244 -3.66 8.21 10.68
C ASN A 244 -4.37 6.89 10.96
N LEU A 245 -3.69 5.78 10.75
CA LEU A 245 -4.24 4.44 10.82
C LEU A 245 -3.93 3.80 12.15
N HIS A 246 -4.91 3.09 12.70
CA HIS A 246 -4.73 2.35 13.95
C HIS A 246 -5.23 0.92 13.79
N ASN A 247 -4.30 -0.03 13.88
CA ASN A 247 -4.59 -1.46 13.80
C ASN A 247 -5.48 -1.82 12.59
N SER A 248 -5.19 -1.18 11.45
CA SER A 248 -5.94 -1.34 10.21
C SER A 248 -5.41 -2.55 9.46
N THR A 249 -6.30 -3.41 8.98
CA THR A 249 -5.94 -4.51 8.08
C THR A 249 -6.15 -4.06 6.64
N PHE A 250 -5.16 -4.27 5.82
CA PHE A 250 -5.17 -3.94 4.41
C PHE A 250 -4.89 -5.19 3.58
N GLY A 251 -5.87 -5.66 2.85
CA GLY A 251 -5.72 -6.81 1.94
C GLY A 251 -5.34 -6.37 0.54
N MET A 252 -4.24 -6.89 0.02
CA MET A 252 -3.74 -6.56 -1.33
C MET A 252 -4.77 -6.88 -2.42
N LYS A 253 -5.67 -7.84 -2.19
CA LYS A 253 -6.76 -8.17 -3.12
C LYS A 253 -7.69 -6.98 -3.41
N ASP A 254 -7.88 -6.08 -2.44
CA ASP A 254 -8.70 -4.90 -2.65
C ASP A 254 -8.01 -3.88 -3.56
N LEU A 255 -6.66 -3.85 -3.60
CA LEU A 255 -5.92 -3.02 -4.55
C LEU A 255 -6.06 -3.47 -6.00
N HIS A 256 -6.41 -4.73 -6.24
CA HIS A 256 -6.60 -5.23 -7.60
C HIS A 256 -7.73 -4.51 -8.35
N TYR A 257 -8.68 -3.90 -7.60
CA TYR A 257 -9.72 -3.07 -8.20
C TYR A 257 -9.18 -1.73 -8.71
N PHE A 258 -8.15 -1.18 -8.05
CA PHE A 258 -7.58 0.14 -8.37
C PHE A 258 -6.31 0.06 -9.23
N ALA A 259 -5.61 -1.07 -9.19
CA ALA A 259 -4.38 -1.34 -9.92
C ALA A 259 -4.40 -2.77 -10.48
N PRO A 260 -5.02 -3.01 -11.65
CA PRO A 260 -5.19 -4.35 -12.23
C PRO A 260 -3.89 -5.13 -12.42
N LEU A 261 -2.75 -4.44 -12.67
CA LEU A 261 -1.41 -5.05 -12.79
C LEU A 261 -1.00 -5.83 -11.52
N LEU A 262 -1.46 -5.42 -10.34
CA LEU A 262 -1.17 -6.15 -9.10
C LEU A 262 -1.82 -7.54 -9.07
N ARG A 263 -2.88 -7.75 -9.84
CA ARG A 263 -3.52 -9.07 -10.00
C ARG A 263 -2.59 -10.04 -10.72
N GLU A 264 -1.88 -9.57 -11.74
CA GLU A 264 -0.90 -10.37 -12.48
C GLU A 264 0.28 -10.78 -11.60
N MET A 265 0.68 -9.92 -10.67
CA MET A 265 1.72 -10.21 -9.69
C MET A 265 1.27 -11.20 -8.61
N LYS A 266 -0.02 -11.58 -8.55
CA LYS A 266 -0.60 -12.50 -7.55
C LYS A 266 -0.29 -12.10 -6.09
N LEU A 267 -0.23 -10.81 -5.80
CA LEU A 267 0.00 -10.28 -4.47
C LEU A 267 -1.31 -10.34 -3.67
N ASP A 268 -1.48 -11.39 -2.91
CA ASP A 268 -2.71 -11.68 -2.13
C ASP A 268 -2.53 -11.47 -0.62
N GLU A 269 -1.38 -10.92 -0.21
CA GLU A 269 -1.02 -10.75 1.19
C GLU A 269 -1.91 -9.71 1.90
N SER A 270 -2.00 -9.87 3.22
CA SER A 270 -2.67 -8.91 4.08
C SER A 270 -1.67 -8.28 5.05
N PHE A 271 -1.79 -6.98 5.23
CA PHE A 271 -0.95 -6.20 6.13
C PHE A 271 -1.78 -5.64 7.28
N THR A 272 -1.28 -5.74 8.51
CA THR A 272 -1.81 -4.95 9.62
C THR A 272 -0.94 -3.72 9.77
N ILE A 273 -1.56 -2.53 9.70
CA ILE A 273 -0.87 -1.26 9.59
C ILE A 273 -1.33 -0.32 10.71
N SER A 274 -0.38 0.27 11.41
CA SER A 274 -0.57 1.45 12.26
C SER A 274 0.48 2.49 11.91
N GLY A 275 0.12 3.78 11.95
CA GLY A 275 1.04 4.86 11.64
C GLY A 275 0.39 5.99 10.85
N GLU A 276 1.19 6.96 10.47
CA GLU A 276 0.75 8.17 9.78
C GLU A 276 1.29 8.20 8.34
N GLY A 277 0.42 8.53 7.39
CA GLY A 277 0.78 8.76 6.00
C GLY A 277 0.34 10.15 5.54
N LYS A 278 1.17 10.84 4.78
CA LYS A 278 0.86 12.15 4.18
C LYS A 278 1.54 12.34 2.83
N GLY A 279 0.80 12.89 1.89
CA GLY A 279 1.31 13.23 0.55
C GLY A 279 0.35 12.79 -0.55
N THR A 280 0.76 12.87 -1.80
CA THR A 280 0.01 12.30 -2.93
C THR A 280 0.32 10.80 -3.06
N VAL A 281 -0.50 10.05 -3.82
CA VAL A 281 -0.20 8.64 -4.13
C VAL A 281 1.20 8.51 -4.72
N ASN A 282 1.57 9.40 -5.64
CA ASN A 282 2.88 9.38 -6.30
C ASN A 282 4.06 9.78 -5.39
N ASN A 283 3.81 10.46 -4.27
CA ASN A 283 4.85 10.91 -3.33
C ASN A 283 4.31 10.90 -1.89
N LEU A 284 4.37 9.73 -1.27
CA LEU A 284 3.84 9.47 0.06
C LEU A 284 4.96 9.44 1.10
N ARG A 285 4.76 10.16 2.20
CA ARG A 285 5.62 10.13 3.40
C ARG A 285 4.93 9.35 4.50
N LEU A 286 5.66 8.48 5.14
CA LEU A 286 5.20 7.57 6.18
C LEU A 286 5.97 7.84 7.48
N LYS A 287 5.25 7.90 8.61
CA LYS A 287 5.83 8.13 9.93
C LYS A 287 5.29 7.13 10.95
N ASN A 288 6.14 6.75 11.89
CA ASN A 288 5.76 5.88 13.01
C ASN A 288 5.03 4.61 12.56
N MET A 289 5.45 4.06 11.43
CA MET A 289 4.81 2.89 10.86
C MET A 289 5.11 1.64 11.69
N ASN A 290 4.07 0.87 11.94
CA ASN A 290 4.15 -0.49 12.46
C ASN A 290 3.33 -1.36 11.51
N ILE A 291 4.03 -2.15 10.69
CA ILE A 291 3.44 -2.99 9.66
C ILE A 291 3.75 -4.44 10.00
N LYS A 292 2.71 -5.29 10.02
CA LYS A 292 2.85 -6.74 10.21
C LYS A 292 2.32 -7.44 8.97
N PHE A 293 3.02 -8.48 8.54
CA PHE A 293 2.62 -9.31 7.40
C PHE A 293 3.17 -10.73 7.55
N GLY A 294 2.67 -11.65 6.73
CA GLY A 294 3.10 -13.05 6.78
C GLY A 294 2.88 -13.69 8.16
N SER A 295 3.74 -14.63 8.51
CA SER A 295 3.63 -15.41 9.76
C SER A 295 4.24 -14.70 10.98
N LYS A 296 5.37 -13.99 10.78
CA LYS A 296 6.18 -13.39 11.87
C LYS A 296 6.85 -12.07 11.47
N SER A 297 6.54 -11.54 10.30
CA SER A 297 7.21 -10.33 9.82
C SER A 297 6.61 -9.07 10.41
N VAL A 298 7.48 -8.19 10.89
CA VAL A 298 7.14 -6.90 11.48
C VAL A 298 8.13 -5.86 10.95
N PHE A 299 7.62 -4.71 10.56
CA PHE A 299 8.43 -3.54 10.24
C PHE A 299 8.00 -2.37 11.12
N LYS A 300 8.97 -1.72 11.78
CA LYS A 300 8.79 -0.45 12.48
C LYS A 300 9.77 0.57 11.92
N GLY A 301 9.25 1.73 11.56
CA GLY A 301 10.10 2.76 10.97
C GLY A 301 9.32 3.89 10.32
N SER A 302 10.02 4.65 9.50
CA SER A 302 9.47 5.77 8.76
C SER A 302 10.14 5.86 7.38
N GLY A 303 9.54 6.59 6.45
CA GLY A 303 10.15 6.72 5.14
C GLY A 303 9.31 7.45 4.12
N SER A 304 9.67 7.28 2.86
CA SER A 304 8.90 7.78 1.72
C SER A 304 8.83 6.76 0.60
N VAL A 305 7.71 6.79 -0.11
CA VAL A 305 7.45 5.99 -1.30
C VAL A 305 7.11 6.95 -2.42
N LYS A 306 7.80 6.85 -3.56
CA LYS A 306 7.57 7.67 -4.76
C LYS A 306 7.32 6.76 -5.95
N GLY A 307 6.61 7.25 -6.96
CA GLY A 307 6.38 6.53 -8.22
C GLY A 307 5.10 5.71 -8.29
N LEU A 308 4.36 5.57 -7.17
CA LEU A 308 3.06 4.88 -7.20
C LEU A 308 2.06 5.61 -8.15
N PRO A 309 1.18 4.87 -8.82
CA PRO A 309 0.86 3.45 -8.69
C PRO A 309 1.76 2.51 -9.53
N SER A 310 2.75 3.03 -10.27
CA SER A 310 3.69 2.19 -11.01
C SER A 310 4.67 1.50 -10.05
N VAL A 311 4.55 0.17 -9.91
CA VAL A 311 5.45 -0.61 -9.03
C VAL A 311 6.89 -0.59 -9.56
N ASN A 312 7.06 -0.58 -10.90
CA ASN A 312 8.39 -0.57 -11.52
C ASN A 312 9.14 0.74 -11.27
N ASP A 313 8.40 1.86 -11.11
CA ASP A 313 8.96 3.18 -10.83
C ASP A 313 9.00 3.50 -9.32
N MET A 314 8.63 2.53 -8.49
CA MET A 314 8.53 2.70 -7.05
C MET A 314 9.91 2.84 -6.40
N PHE A 315 10.23 4.07 -6.02
CA PHE A 315 11.43 4.40 -5.26
C PHE A 315 11.12 4.49 -3.77
N LEU A 316 11.86 3.74 -2.98
CA LEU A 316 11.74 3.63 -1.53
C LEU A 316 12.91 4.33 -0.84
N ASP A 317 12.64 5.12 0.18
CA ASP A 317 13.64 5.64 1.12
C ASP A 317 13.10 5.38 2.54
N ILE A 318 13.54 4.28 3.12
CA ILE A 318 12.97 3.69 4.34
C ILE A 318 14.03 3.65 5.43
N GLN A 319 13.73 4.27 6.56
CA GLN A 319 14.47 4.10 7.81
C GLN A 319 13.77 3.05 8.65
N SER A 320 14.44 1.91 8.85
CA SER A 320 14.00 0.85 9.76
C SER A 320 14.58 1.09 11.15
N ASP A 321 13.70 1.25 12.13
CA ASP A 321 14.07 1.27 13.55
C ASP A 321 14.17 -0.16 14.09
N ASP A 322 13.33 -1.05 13.55
CA ASP A 322 13.24 -2.46 13.90
C ASP A 322 12.44 -3.19 12.80
N ALA A 323 13.06 -4.10 12.11
CA ALA A 323 12.38 -5.00 11.18
C ALA A 323 12.76 -6.44 11.50
N GLU A 324 11.77 -7.30 11.53
CA GLU A 324 11.96 -8.74 11.68
C GLU A 324 11.21 -9.46 10.55
N THR A 325 11.84 -10.46 9.96
CA THR A 325 11.26 -11.27 8.88
C THR A 325 11.93 -12.64 8.80
N ASN A 326 11.46 -13.49 7.91
CA ASN A 326 12.06 -14.77 7.56
C ASN A 326 11.97 -15.01 6.06
N ALA A 327 12.73 -15.98 5.54
CA ALA A 327 12.79 -16.26 4.10
C ALA A 327 11.41 -16.56 3.51
N ASN A 328 10.63 -17.41 4.17
CA ASN A 328 9.29 -17.79 3.70
C ASN A 328 8.34 -16.58 3.56
N ASP A 329 8.30 -15.67 4.54
CA ASP A 329 7.45 -14.48 4.45
C ASP A 329 7.90 -13.55 3.31
N ILE A 330 9.22 -13.45 3.05
CA ILE A 330 9.76 -12.68 1.93
C ILE A 330 9.36 -13.33 0.60
N GLU A 331 9.55 -14.65 0.44
CA GLU A 331 9.16 -15.38 -0.78
C GLU A 331 7.68 -15.20 -1.11
N HIS A 332 6.82 -15.31 -0.10
CA HIS A 332 5.39 -15.07 -0.25
C HIS A 332 5.09 -13.62 -0.69
N LEU A 333 5.83 -12.65 -0.15
CA LEU A 333 5.63 -11.23 -0.47
C LEU A 333 6.10 -10.89 -1.89
N VAL A 334 7.30 -11.35 -2.28
CA VAL A 334 7.89 -11.00 -3.60
C VAL A 334 7.53 -12.00 -4.71
N LYS A 335 6.87 -13.11 -4.35
CA LYS A 335 6.52 -14.23 -5.26
C LYS A 335 7.73 -14.77 -6.05
N MET A 336 8.85 -14.86 -5.37
CA MET A 336 10.11 -15.35 -5.92
C MET A 336 10.74 -16.35 -4.95
N GLU A 337 11.21 -17.48 -5.47
CA GLU A 337 11.98 -18.45 -4.67
C GLU A 337 13.35 -17.86 -4.31
N LEU A 338 13.65 -17.83 -3.03
CA LEU A 338 14.97 -17.45 -2.52
C LEU A 338 15.91 -18.65 -2.50
N PRO A 339 17.24 -18.44 -2.50
CA PRO A 339 18.19 -19.53 -2.29
C PRO A 339 17.93 -20.25 -0.95
N ASN A 340 18.03 -21.58 -0.95
CA ASN A 340 17.80 -22.44 0.24
C ASN A 340 18.68 -22.04 1.46
N GLU A 341 19.79 -21.37 1.22
CA GLU A 341 20.67 -20.82 2.25
C GLU A 341 19.96 -19.76 3.11
N MET A 342 19.00 -19.03 2.52
CA MET A 342 18.24 -17.99 3.23
C MET A 342 17.38 -18.58 4.36
N ASP A 343 16.84 -19.78 4.18
CA ASP A 343 16.07 -20.48 5.23
C ASP A 343 16.90 -20.72 6.49
N ARG A 344 18.19 -21.00 6.31
CA ARG A 344 19.12 -21.27 7.42
C ARG A 344 19.41 -20.03 8.26
N LEU A 345 19.20 -18.83 7.72
CA LEU A 345 19.29 -17.58 8.48
C LEU A 345 18.23 -17.48 9.56
N GLY A 346 17.13 -18.26 9.45
CA GLY A 346 16.03 -18.28 10.41
C GLY A 346 15.28 -16.94 10.47
N GLN A 347 15.03 -16.47 11.69
CA GLN A 347 14.48 -15.12 11.88
C GLN A 347 15.58 -14.09 11.65
N MET A 348 15.35 -13.18 10.71
CA MET A 348 16.25 -12.10 10.34
C MET A 348 15.73 -10.78 10.89
N GLY A 349 16.60 -10.03 11.58
CA GLY A 349 16.32 -8.67 12.04
C GLY A 349 17.18 -7.66 11.28
N PHE A 350 16.61 -6.52 10.95
CA PHE A 350 17.30 -5.42 10.29
C PHE A 350 16.99 -4.08 10.94
N LYS A 351 18.03 -3.32 11.26
CA LYS A 351 17.94 -1.94 11.71
C LYS A 351 18.87 -1.07 10.88
N GLY A 352 18.31 -0.13 10.13
CA GLY A 352 19.11 0.65 9.18
C GLY A 352 18.28 1.36 8.15
N ARG A 353 18.89 1.69 7.02
CA ARG A 353 18.25 2.41 5.92
C ARG A 353 18.28 1.59 4.63
N PHE A 354 17.16 1.58 3.95
CA PHE A 354 16.98 1.05 2.61
C PHE A 354 16.65 2.20 1.67
N THR A 355 17.40 2.36 0.59
CA THR A 355 17.17 3.43 -0.39
C THR A 355 17.35 2.90 -1.80
N GLY A 356 16.35 3.06 -2.64
CA GLY A 356 16.39 2.66 -4.05
C GLY A 356 15.08 2.07 -4.55
N PHE A 357 15.15 1.46 -5.72
CA PHE A 357 14.08 0.64 -6.29
C PHE A 357 14.10 -0.76 -5.68
N TYR A 358 13.00 -1.50 -5.75
CA TYR A 358 12.96 -2.85 -5.18
C TYR A 358 13.94 -3.83 -5.86
N THR A 359 14.40 -3.52 -7.07
CA THR A 359 15.38 -4.31 -7.83
C THR A 359 16.79 -3.70 -7.85
N ASP A 360 16.98 -2.44 -7.45
CA ASP A 360 18.28 -1.74 -7.42
C ASP A 360 18.33 -0.80 -6.22
N PHE A 361 18.96 -1.23 -5.14
CA PHE A 361 18.92 -0.54 -3.85
C PHE A 361 20.23 -0.62 -3.08
N VAL A 362 20.35 0.30 -2.13
CA VAL A 362 21.38 0.27 -1.08
C VAL A 362 20.72 -0.09 0.25
N ALA A 363 21.29 -1.07 0.93
CA ALA A 363 20.91 -1.47 2.29
C ALA A 363 22.09 -1.22 3.25
N TYR A 364 21.94 -0.19 4.07
CA TYR A 364 22.91 0.17 5.10
C TYR A 364 22.33 -0.07 6.49
N GLY A 365 22.97 -0.91 7.31
CA GLY A 365 22.49 -1.17 8.67
C GLY A 365 23.04 -2.44 9.31
N ASN A 366 22.46 -2.74 10.46
CA ASN A 366 22.79 -3.93 11.25
C ASN A 366 21.83 -5.05 10.92
N LEU A 367 22.37 -6.23 10.66
CA LEU A 367 21.66 -7.47 10.42
C LEU A 367 21.84 -8.40 11.62
N LYS A 368 20.76 -9.03 12.05
CA LYS A 368 20.74 -10.07 13.08
C LYS A 368 20.08 -11.31 12.50
N THR A 369 20.68 -12.47 12.69
CA THR A 369 20.12 -13.75 12.20
C THR A 369 20.28 -14.83 13.27
N ALA A 370 19.70 -15.99 13.03
CA ALA A 370 19.93 -17.15 13.90
C ALA A 370 21.39 -17.64 13.85
N LEU A 371 22.13 -17.33 12.79
CA LEU A 371 23.52 -17.76 12.60
C LEU A 371 24.55 -16.78 13.17
N GLY A 372 24.16 -15.54 13.47
CA GLY A 372 25.05 -14.50 13.99
C GLY A 372 24.60 -13.09 13.58
N ASN A 373 25.49 -12.12 13.83
CA ASN A 373 25.22 -10.70 13.55
C ASN A 373 26.09 -10.20 12.40
N GLY A 374 25.59 -9.18 11.70
CA GLY A 374 26.34 -8.53 10.64
C GLY A 374 26.05 -7.04 10.54
N GLN A 375 26.88 -6.37 9.76
CA GLN A 375 26.67 -5.00 9.33
C GLN A 375 26.81 -4.96 7.81
N SER A 376 25.85 -4.34 7.17
CA SER A 376 25.76 -4.25 5.71
C SER A 376 25.88 -2.79 5.27
N ASP A 377 26.67 -2.56 4.23
CA ASP A 377 26.68 -1.35 3.40
C ASP A 377 26.79 -1.82 1.95
N LEU A 378 25.70 -2.38 1.45
CA LEU A 378 25.67 -3.09 0.18
C LEU A 378 24.71 -2.41 -0.80
N ASN A 379 25.22 -2.17 -2.01
CA ASN A 379 24.41 -1.91 -3.20
C ASN A 379 24.04 -3.27 -3.82
N MET A 380 22.76 -3.48 -4.05
CA MET A 380 22.18 -4.71 -4.57
C MET A 380 21.41 -4.43 -5.84
N LYS A 381 21.67 -5.19 -6.91
CA LYS A 381 20.87 -5.20 -8.13
C LYS A 381 20.34 -6.61 -8.34
N LEU A 382 19.05 -6.81 -8.09
CA LEU A 382 18.45 -8.14 -8.20
C LEU A 382 18.18 -8.55 -9.65
N GLY A 383 18.01 -7.57 -10.54
CA GLY A 383 17.68 -7.84 -11.94
C GLY A 383 16.27 -8.35 -12.16
N ASP A 384 16.01 -8.78 -13.39
CA ASP A 384 14.82 -9.53 -13.78
C ASP A 384 15.14 -11.05 -13.85
N SER A 385 14.17 -11.88 -14.23
CA SER A 385 14.34 -13.33 -14.34
C SER A 385 15.43 -13.79 -15.32
N LEU A 386 15.99 -12.89 -16.13
CA LEU A 386 17.03 -13.15 -17.14
C LEU A 386 18.41 -12.64 -16.73
N THR A 387 18.50 -11.81 -15.69
CA THR A 387 19.75 -11.16 -15.26
C THR A 387 20.25 -11.74 -13.95
N ILE A 388 21.52 -12.11 -13.90
CA ILE A 388 22.16 -12.59 -12.66
C ILE A 388 22.27 -11.42 -11.69
N PRO A 389 21.77 -11.56 -10.45
CA PRO A 389 21.87 -10.53 -9.42
C PRO A 389 23.32 -10.11 -9.18
N SER A 390 23.55 -8.82 -8.94
CA SER A 390 24.88 -8.27 -8.65
C SER A 390 24.89 -7.47 -7.35
N TYR A 391 26.04 -7.38 -6.73
CA TYR A 391 26.25 -6.70 -5.46
C TYR A 391 27.61 -6.05 -5.37
N SER A 392 27.70 -4.97 -4.59
CA SER A 392 28.97 -4.32 -4.26
C SER A 392 28.87 -3.56 -2.95
N GLY A 393 29.97 -3.48 -2.20
CA GLY A 393 30.05 -2.72 -0.95
C GLY A 393 30.78 -3.46 0.16
N ASN A 394 30.43 -3.15 1.41
CA ASN A 394 31.09 -3.69 2.58
C ASN A 394 30.14 -4.55 3.42
N LEU A 395 30.68 -5.67 3.91
CA LEU A 395 30.00 -6.58 4.80
C LEU A 395 30.90 -6.91 6.00
N THR A 396 30.38 -6.79 7.20
CA THR A 396 31.06 -7.25 8.41
C THR A 396 30.19 -8.31 9.07
N LEU A 397 30.75 -9.46 9.37
CA LEU A 397 30.09 -10.54 10.13
C LEU A 397 30.80 -10.74 11.45
N ASN A 398 30.03 -10.97 12.52
CA ASN A 398 30.54 -11.21 13.87
C ASN A 398 29.95 -12.50 14.44
N ASP A 399 30.82 -13.43 14.83
CA ASP A 399 30.47 -14.75 15.38
C ASP A 399 29.43 -15.50 14.54
N PHE A 400 29.56 -15.36 13.21
CA PHE A 400 28.58 -15.85 12.26
C PHE A 400 28.90 -17.29 11.85
N ASP A 401 27.94 -18.21 12.02
CA ASP A 401 28.09 -19.63 11.67
C ASP A 401 27.96 -19.84 10.15
N ILE A 402 29.07 -19.60 9.44
CA ILE A 402 29.13 -19.79 8.00
C ILE A 402 29.03 -21.25 7.59
N GLY A 403 29.48 -22.16 8.44
CA GLY A 403 29.38 -23.59 8.19
C GLY A 403 27.95 -24.09 8.11
N GLN A 404 27.10 -23.63 9.01
CA GLN A 404 25.67 -23.86 8.92
C GLN A 404 25.06 -23.22 7.65
N LEU A 405 25.46 -21.99 7.32
CA LEU A 405 24.94 -21.31 6.12
C LEU A 405 25.21 -22.12 4.85
N ILE A 406 26.46 -22.56 4.65
CA ILE A 406 26.89 -23.29 3.43
C ILE A 406 26.72 -24.79 3.53
N ASN A 407 26.18 -25.30 4.64
CA ASN A 407 26.01 -26.73 4.94
C ASN A 407 27.32 -27.54 4.89
N GLN A 408 28.37 -27.01 5.54
CA GLN A 408 29.69 -27.65 5.64
C GLN A 408 30.07 -27.91 7.11
N PRO A 409 29.97 -29.16 7.61
CA PRO A 409 30.17 -29.46 9.03
C PRO A 409 31.59 -29.20 9.54
N LEU A 410 32.59 -29.19 8.64
CA LEU A 410 33.99 -28.94 9.00
C LEU A 410 34.30 -27.45 9.18
N VAL A 411 33.39 -26.57 8.79
CA VAL A 411 33.51 -25.12 8.95
C VAL A 411 32.55 -24.67 10.05
N GLY A 412 33.01 -23.82 10.95
CA GLY A 412 32.22 -23.29 12.05
C GLY A 412 31.99 -21.76 11.89
N LYS A 413 32.13 -21.07 13.02
CA LYS A 413 31.93 -19.65 13.09
C LYS A 413 33.07 -18.84 12.51
N THR A 414 32.76 -17.64 12.06
CA THR A 414 33.72 -16.66 11.56
C THR A 414 33.39 -15.25 12.01
N SER A 415 34.43 -14.42 12.12
CA SER A 415 34.28 -12.97 12.21
C SER A 415 35.20 -12.34 11.18
N PHE A 416 34.63 -11.55 10.29
CA PHE A 416 35.40 -10.86 9.24
C PHE A 416 34.77 -9.53 8.81
N SER A 417 35.60 -8.69 8.19
CA SER A 417 35.17 -7.53 7.41
C SER A 417 35.65 -7.70 5.98
N ALA A 418 34.77 -7.48 5.02
CA ALA A 418 35.08 -7.66 3.60
C ALA A 418 34.49 -6.52 2.76
N SER A 419 35.27 -6.11 1.74
CA SER A 419 34.77 -5.39 0.58
C SER A 419 34.51 -6.41 -0.53
N VAL A 420 33.30 -6.40 -1.06
CA VAL A 420 32.84 -7.35 -2.07
C VAL A 420 32.31 -6.64 -3.30
N LYS A 421 32.58 -7.22 -4.48
CA LYS A 421 31.97 -6.77 -5.74
C LYS A 421 31.79 -8.00 -6.63
N GLY A 422 30.53 -8.32 -6.93
CA GLY A 422 30.28 -9.55 -7.66
C GLY A 422 28.88 -9.69 -8.19
N LYS A 423 28.60 -10.89 -8.72
CA LYS A 423 27.30 -11.33 -9.21
C LYS A 423 27.08 -12.80 -8.86
N GLY A 424 25.80 -13.22 -8.81
CA GLY A 424 25.40 -14.56 -8.45
C GLY A 424 25.52 -14.84 -6.94
N PHE A 425 24.59 -15.66 -6.41
CA PHE A 425 24.57 -16.05 -4.99
C PHE A 425 24.86 -17.54 -4.76
N ASN A 426 24.89 -18.33 -5.82
CA ASN A 426 25.17 -19.77 -5.73
C ASN A 426 26.48 -20.12 -6.43
N LEU A 427 27.06 -21.29 -6.10
CA LEU A 427 28.35 -21.73 -6.62
C LEU A 427 28.41 -21.91 -8.15
N LYS A 428 27.26 -21.98 -8.84
CA LYS A 428 27.22 -22.10 -10.30
C LYS A 428 27.39 -20.77 -10.99
N ASP A 429 26.89 -19.68 -10.36
CA ASP A 429 26.79 -18.36 -10.98
C ASP A 429 27.71 -17.32 -10.32
N ILE A 430 28.34 -17.66 -9.18
CA ILE A 430 29.13 -16.71 -8.41
C ILE A 430 30.39 -16.27 -9.18
N GLU A 431 30.52 -14.98 -9.36
CA GLU A 431 31.74 -14.31 -9.79
C GLU A 431 31.93 -13.09 -8.87
N THR A 432 32.91 -13.13 -7.98
CA THR A 432 33.08 -12.15 -6.92
C THR A 432 34.55 -11.84 -6.69
N SER A 433 34.87 -10.55 -6.67
CA SER A 433 36.12 -10.03 -6.13
C SER A 433 35.94 -9.74 -4.64
N LEU A 434 36.85 -10.21 -3.84
CA LEU A 434 36.83 -10.13 -2.39
C LEU A 434 38.15 -9.57 -1.86
N GLU A 435 38.06 -8.53 -1.03
CA GLU A 435 39.12 -8.14 -0.10
C GLU A 435 38.59 -8.28 1.31
N SER A 436 39.19 -9.17 2.10
CA SER A 436 38.67 -9.52 3.44
C SER A 436 39.78 -9.57 4.48
N ASN A 437 39.48 -9.02 5.66
CA ASN A 437 40.26 -9.22 6.89
C ASN A 437 39.44 -10.10 7.83
N ILE A 438 39.91 -11.34 8.03
CA ILE A 438 39.26 -12.36 8.83
C ILE A 438 39.93 -12.36 10.22
N ALA A 439 39.20 -11.88 11.22
CA ALA A 439 39.68 -11.92 12.62
C ALA A 439 39.84 -13.35 13.08
N TYR A 440 38.86 -14.21 12.74
CA TYR A 440 38.99 -15.64 12.88
C TYR A 440 37.99 -16.42 11.99
N VAL A 441 38.33 -17.66 11.69
CA VAL A 441 37.46 -18.68 11.09
C VAL A 441 37.70 -20.02 11.78
N GLU A 442 36.62 -20.68 12.15
CA GLU A 442 36.69 -22.06 12.69
C GLU A 442 36.63 -23.06 11.55
N ALA A 443 37.63 -23.94 11.49
CA ALA A 443 37.65 -25.04 10.54
C ALA A 443 38.36 -26.25 11.16
N ASN A 444 37.86 -27.45 10.91
CA ASN A 444 38.40 -28.72 11.43
C ASN A 444 38.63 -28.71 12.97
N GLY A 445 37.71 -28.03 13.72
CA GLY A 445 37.82 -27.94 15.18
C GLY A 445 38.87 -26.96 15.70
N TYR A 446 39.57 -26.23 14.82
CA TYR A 446 40.56 -25.21 15.17
C TYR A 446 40.07 -23.82 14.75
N ARG A 447 40.47 -22.77 15.50
CA ARG A 447 40.12 -21.36 15.21
C ARG A 447 41.33 -20.63 14.62
N TYR A 448 41.41 -20.60 13.30
CA TYR A 448 42.40 -19.84 12.54
C TYR A 448 42.18 -18.35 12.70
N LYS A 449 43.22 -17.58 13.04
CA LYS A 449 43.16 -16.15 13.30
C LYS A 449 43.93 -15.34 12.25
N ASN A 450 43.67 -14.03 12.22
CA ASN A 450 44.46 -13.02 11.50
C ASN A 450 44.75 -13.43 10.04
N THR A 451 43.70 -13.71 9.27
CA THR A 451 43.83 -14.09 7.89
C THR A 451 43.34 -12.96 6.97
N ARG A 452 44.14 -12.60 5.98
CA ARG A 452 43.73 -11.67 4.91
C ARG A 452 43.59 -12.44 3.61
N ILE A 453 42.48 -12.19 2.89
CA ILE A 453 42.24 -12.74 1.56
C ILE A 453 42.01 -11.59 0.59
N LEU A 454 42.70 -11.61 -0.55
CA LEU A 454 42.51 -10.72 -1.68
C LEU A 454 42.44 -11.58 -2.94
N GLY A 455 41.30 -11.68 -3.59
CA GLY A 455 41.19 -12.51 -4.78
C GLY A 455 39.80 -12.54 -5.39
N ASP A 456 39.74 -13.27 -6.49
CA ASP A 456 38.53 -13.49 -7.26
C ASP A 456 38.05 -14.92 -7.09
N PHE A 457 36.78 -15.04 -6.80
CA PHE A 457 36.05 -16.31 -6.84
C PHE A 457 35.20 -16.36 -8.10
N LYS A 458 35.36 -17.40 -8.89
CA LYS A 458 34.54 -17.61 -10.09
C LYS A 458 34.11 -19.08 -10.15
N HIS A 459 32.81 -19.30 -9.92
CA HIS A 459 32.26 -20.66 -9.75
C HIS A 459 33.04 -21.43 -8.67
N LYS A 460 33.77 -22.49 -9.01
CA LYS A 460 34.62 -23.27 -8.09
C LYS A 460 36.11 -22.92 -8.25
N MET A 461 36.45 -21.75 -8.74
CA MET A 461 37.82 -21.28 -8.91
C MET A 461 38.10 -20.14 -7.93
N PHE A 462 39.26 -20.17 -7.30
CA PHE A 462 39.86 -19.07 -6.57
C PHE A 462 41.15 -18.64 -7.23
N ALA A 463 41.35 -17.35 -7.45
CA ALA A 463 42.61 -16.77 -7.93
C ALA A 463 42.92 -15.55 -7.05
N GLY A 464 44.08 -15.58 -6.36
CA GLY A 464 44.40 -14.49 -5.44
C GLY A 464 45.47 -14.83 -4.42
N LYS A 465 45.49 -14.03 -3.34
CA LYS A 465 46.41 -14.12 -2.22
C LYS A 465 45.69 -14.43 -0.93
N LEU A 466 46.33 -15.24 -0.10
CA LEU A 466 45.94 -15.50 1.27
C LEU A 466 47.17 -15.34 2.17
N ASP A 467 47.09 -14.46 3.13
CA ASP A 467 48.09 -14.25 4.17
C ASP A 467 47.50 -14.59 5.54
N MET A 468 48.03 -15.56 6.22
CA MET A 468 47.62 -16.02 7.55
C MET A 468 48.78 -15.86 8.53
N ASN A 469 48.52 -15.20 9.66
CA ASN A 469 49.45 -15.07 10.76
C ASN A 469 48.75 -15.51 12.06
N ASP A 470 48.68 -16.81 12.25
CA ASP A 470 48.10 -17.47 13.40
C ASP A 470 49.19 -17.92 14.39
N GLU A 471 48.84 -18.18 15.65
CA GLU A 471 49.76 -18.66 16.67
C GLU A 471 50.40 -20.00 16.30
N ASN A 472 49.69 -20.85 15.57
CA ASN A 472 50.10 -22.20 15.19
C ASN A 472 50.35 -22.38 13.68
N ALA A 473 50.20 -21.31 12.89
CA ALA A 473 50.50 -21.36 11.46
C ALA A 473 50.81 -19.97 10.88
N GLU A 474 51.86 -19.91 10.05
CA GLU A 474 52.14 -18.74 9.18
C GLU A 474 52.17 -19.21 7.75
N VAL A 475 51.21 -18.72 6.94
CA VAL A 475 50.98 -19.18 5.57
C VAL A 475 50.83 -18.00 4.63
N HIS A 476 51.60 -18.00 3.56
CA HIS A 476 51.45 -17.08 2.42
C HIS A 476 51.15 -17.88 1.17
N PHE A 477 50.03 -17.60 0.53
CA PHE A 477 49.60 -18.24 -0.71
C PHE A 477 49.36 -17.15 -1.78
N ASP A 478 49.83 -17.42 -3.00
CA ASP A 478 49.59 -16.54 -4.18
C ASP A 478 49.40 -17.43 -5.42
N GLY A 479 48.23 -17.43 -6.02
CA GLY A 479 47.94 -18.20 -7.22
C GLY A 479 46.49 -18.58 -7.45
N THR A 480 46.30 -19.67 -8.19
CA THR A 480 45.00 -20.14 -8.65
C THR A 480 44.77 -21.60 -8.27
N ILE A 481 43.54 -21.87 -7.77
CA ILE A 481 42.98 -23.19 -7.59
C ILE A 481 41.69 -23.27 -8.38
N ASP A 482 41.61 -24.12 -9.41
CA ASP A 482 40.44 -24.30 -10.25
C ASP A 482 39.88 -25.72 -10.13
N LEU A 483 38.72 -25.83 -9.52
CA LEU A 483 38.00 -27.07 -9.32
C LEU A 483 36.80 -27.24 -10.28
N ASN A 484 36.74 -26.45 -11.35
CA ASN A 484 35.65 -26.53 -12.33
C ASN A 484 35.84 -27.64 -13.36
N LYS A 485 37.06 -28.17 -13.48
CA LYS A 485 37.41 -29.19 -14.44
C LYS A 485 37.37 -30.59 -13.79
N ASP A 486 37.24 -31.63 -14.61
CA ASP A 486 37.28 -33.01 -14.13
C ASP A 486 38.61 -33.34 -13.43
N ILE A 487 39.71 -32.74 -13.92
CA ILE A 487 41.01 -32.75 -13.26
C ILE A 487 41.25 -31.34 -12.70
N PRO A 488 41.32 -31.17 -11.38
CA PRO A 488 41.60 -29.90 -10.74
C PRO A 488 42.90 -29.28 -11.22
N LEU A 489 42.92 -27.99 -11.43
CA LEU A 489 44.13 -27.25 -11.82
C LEU A 489 44.65 -26.46 -10.61
N TYR A 490 45.92 -26.69 -10.30
CA TYR A 490 46.64 -26.03 -9.21
C TYR A 490 47.80 -25.24 -9.77
N LYS A 491 47.77 -23.91 -9.68
CA LYS A 491 48.88 -23.06 -10.11
C LYS A 491 49.11 -21.97 -9.08
N PHE A 492 50.01 -22.27 -8.12
CA PHE A 492 50.24 -21.34 -7.01
C PHE A 492 51.65 -21.45 -6.42
N LYS A 493 52.04 -20.38 -5.73
CA LYS A 493 53.17 -20.37 -4.81
C LYS A 493 52.65 -20.31 -3.39
N ALA A 494 53.18 -21.18 -2.55
CA ALA A 494 52.87 -21.15 -1.12
C ALA A 494 54.15 -21.18 -0.31
N ASN A 495 54.21 -20.34 0.73
CA ASN A 495 55.22 -20.36 1.77
C ASN A 495 54.57 -20.60 3.10
N ILE A 496 54.79 -21.75 3.69
CA ILE A 496 54.38 -22.11 5.03
C ILE A 496 55.63 -21.96 5.88
N ALA A 497 55.76 -20.87 6.62
CA ALA A 497 56.91 -20.59 7.46
C ALA A 497 56.95 -21.58 8.64
N TYR A 498 55.80 -21.85 9.22
CA TYR A 498 55.57 -22.96 10.16
C TYR A 498 54.10 -23.34 10.20
N ALA A 499 53.80 -24.57 10.58
CA ALA A 499 52.49 -25.08 10.94
C ALA A 499 52.59 -26.22 11.96
N ASP A 500 52.03 -26.05 13.14
CA ASP A 500 51.91 -27.10 14.14
C ASP A 500 50.70 -27.97 13.80
N LEU A 501 50.94 -29.12 13.14
CA LEU A 501 49.88 -29.99 12.64
C LEU A 501 48.99 -30.58 13.72
N LYS A 502 49.54 -30.77 14.95
CA LYS A 502 48.79 -31.27 16.08
C LYS A 502 47.85 -30.21 16.63
N ALA A 503 48.35 -28.99 16.86
CA ALA A 503 47.54 -27.86 17.31
C ALA A 503 46.44 -27.51 16.30
N LEU A 504 46.72 -27.66 15.00
CA LEU A 504 45.78 -27.39 13.89
C LEU A 504 44.81 -28.57 13.61
N HIS A 505 44.88 -29.65 14.38
CA HIS A 505 44.06 -30.86 14.26
C HIS A 505 44.22 -31.62 12.94
N PHE A 506 45.37 -31.53 12.27
CA PHE A 506 45.67 -32.31 11.07
C PHE A 506 46.36 -33.63 11.38
N ASP A 507 47.12 -33.73 12.49
CA ASP A 507 47.81 -34.94 12.93
C ASP A 507 47.75 -35.07 14.47
N THR A 508 48.01 -36.23 14.98
CA THR A 508 48.11 -36.53 16.43
C THR A 508 49.54 -36.42 16.94
N SER A 509 50.55 -36.40 16.06
CA SER A 509 51.96 -36.26 16.39
C SER A 509 52.37 -34.79 16.58
N ASN A 510 53.45 -34.57 17.37
CA ASN A 510 54.04 -33.23 17.56
C ASN A 510 54.87 -32.81 16.32
N LEU A 511 54.25 -32.75 15.16
CA LEU A 511 54.93 -32.42 13.92
C LEU A 511 54.73 -30.91 13.59
N VAL A 512 55.83 -30.17 13.50
CA VAL A 512 55.87 -28.81 12.95
C VAL A 512 56.33 -28.92 11.51
N PHE A 513 55.51 -28.40 10.61
CA PHE A 513 55.74 -28.44 9.16
C PHE A 513 56.16 -27.06 8.65
N SER A 514 57.18 -27.00 7.79
CA SER A 514 57.61 -25.80 7.09
C SER A 514 57.97 -26.17 5.64
N THR A 515 57.49 -25.39 4.69
CA THR A 515 57.77 -25.64 3.27
C THR A 515 57.58 -24.41 2.38
N LYS A 516 58.26 -24.41 1.26
CA LYS A 516 57.99 -23.50 0.13
C LYS A 516 57.62 -24.36 -1.06
N MET A 517 56.50 -24.03 -1.66
CA MET A 517 55.96 -24.79 -2.79
C MET A 517 55.75 -23.86 -3.97
N ASP A 518 56.08 -24.31 -5.17
CA ASP A 518 55.73 -23.73 -6.44
C ASP A 518 55.09 -24.84 -7.27
N ILE A 519 53.76 -24.78 -7.36
CA ILE A 519 52.95 -25.84 -7.96
C ILE A 519 52.37 -25.37 -9.27
N ASN A 520 52.49 -26.17 -10.30
CA ASN A 520 51.88 -25.98 -11.60
C ASN A 520 51.44 -27.34 -12.14
N PHE A 521 50.25 -27.74 -11.77
CA PHE A 521 49.73 -29.08 -12.04
C PHE A 521 48.31 -28.98 -12.64
#